data_bb45fa15a2d8909393be84362004bce8
#
_entry.id   bb45fa15a2d8909393be84362004bce8
#
_cell.length_a   1.000
_cell.length_b   1.000
_cell.length_c   1.000
_cell.angle_alpha   90.00
_cell.angle_beta   90.00
_cell.angle_gamma   90.00
#
_symmetry.space_group_name_H-M   'P 1'
#
loop_
_entity.id
_entity.type
_entity.pdbx_description
1 polymer ?
#
loop_
_entity_poly.entity_id
_entity_poly.type
_entity_poly.pdbx_seq_one_letter_code
_entity_poly.pdbx_strand_id
1 'polypeptide(L)'
;QLAPDDIPAAAEVIRQAFATVAEAFDLTEENCPTNGAFLRDAALAEEQERGTVLYGLSDEDGLSGCMALKRKDEATFSLEKLAVAPWSRNRGYGGALVAHAVEEVRRSGGGTICLGAMYENRKLVRWYERQGFSITGTRKFAHLPFVVCFMEKSV
;
A
#
# COMPACT_ATOMS: atom_id res chain seq x y z
N GLN A 1 14.72 0.86 4.02
CA GLN A 1 13.82 0.56 5.12
C GLN A 1 13.68 1.77 6.03
N LEU A 2 12.45 2.07 6.45
CA LEU A 2 12.15 3.20 7.33
C LEU A 2 12.30 2.82 8.81
N ALA A 3 12.88 3.74 9.58
CA ALA A 3 13.04 3.61 11.03
C ALA A 3 11.81 4.18 11.78
N PRO A 4 11.66 3.93 13.10
CA PRO A 4 10.58 4.53 13.88
C PRO A 4 10.49 6.06 13.79
N ASP A 5 11.62 6.74 13.69
CA ASP A 5 11.67 8.21 13.56
C ASP A 5 11.08 8.71 12.22
N ASP A 6 10.97 7.83 11.22
CA ASP A 6 10.41 8.17 9.90
C ASP A 6 8.87 8.06 9.86
N ILE A 7 8.24 7.53 10.91
CA ILE A 7 6.80 7.28 10.97
C ILE A 7 5.97 8.54 10.66
N PRO A 8 6.23 9.71 11.24
CA PRO A 8 5.42 10.89 10.93
C PRO A 8 5.44 11.26 9.45
N ALA A 9 6.61 11.22 8.81
CA ALA A 9 6.74 11.52 7.38
C ALA A 9 6.06 10.45 6.51
N ALA A 10 6.22 9.17 6.85
CA ALA A 10 5.57 8.07 6.13
C ALA A 10 4.04 8.14 6.25
N ALA A 11 3.51 8.37 7.45
CA ALA A 11 2.08 8.51 7.67
C ALA A 11 1.49 9.68 6.88
N GLU A 12 2.21 10.81 6.80
CA GLU A 12 1.77 11.96 6.03
C GLU A 12 1.71 11.66 4.52
N VAL A 13 2.70 10.99 3.96
CA VAL A 13 2.70 10.56 2.56
C VAL A 13 1.51 9.63 2.28
N ILE A 14 1.24 8.68 3.18
CA ILE A 14 0.10 7.76 3.05
C ILE A 14 -1.21 8.54 3.08
N ARG A 15 -1.42 9.41 4.07
CA ARG A 15 -2.63 10.22 4.18
C ARG A 15 -2.88 11.06 2.94
N GLN A 16 -1.88 11.76 2.45
CA GLN A 16 -1.98 12.62 1.27
C GLN A 16 -2.30 11.81 0.00
N ALA A 17 -1.64 10.67 -0.18
CA ALA A 17 -1.87 9.82 -1.33
C ALA A 17 -3.27 9.19 -1.33
N PHE A 18 -3.70 8.68 -0.19
CA PHE A 18 -5.02 8.04 -0.05
C PHE A 18 -6.17 9.05 -0.03
N ALA A 19 -5.93 10.28 0.41
CA ALA A 19 -6.95 11.34 0.41
C ALA A 19 -7.50 11.63 -0.98
N THR A 20 -6.68 11.55 -2.03
CA THR A 20 -7.14 11.77 -3.42
C THR A 20 -8.12 10.69 -3.87
N VAL A 21 -7.93 9.46 -3.44
CA VAL A 21 -8.85 8.33 -3.72
C VAL A 21 -10.09 8.43 -2.86
N ALA A 22 -9.93 8.74 -1.57
CA ALA A 22 -11.04 8.91 -0.64
C ALA A 22 -12.01 10.00 -1.15
N GLU A 23 -11.49 11.12 -1.61
CA GLU A 23 -12.29 12.20 -2.21
C GLU A 23 -13.02 11.73 -3.47
N ALA A 24 -12.32 11.04 -4.37
CA ALA A 24 -12.90 10.57 -5.65
C ALA A 24 -14.01 9.53 -5.46
N PHE A 25 -13.98 8.74 -4.40
CA PHE A 25 -14.95 7.67 -4.11
C PHE A 25 -15.82 7.93 -2.90
N ASP A 26 -15.89 9.15 -2.41
CA ASP A 26 -16.69 9.57 -1.25
C ASP A 26 -16.42 8.72 0.01
N LEU A 27 -15.18 8.36 0.25
CA LEU A 27 -14.75 7.67 1.47
C LEU A 27 -14.50 8.69 2.58
N THR A 28 -15.14 8.46 3.72
CA THR A 28 -15.04 9.32 4.90
C THR A 28 -14.58 8.52 6.10
N GLU A 29 -14.15 9.20 7.15
CA GLU A 29 -13.79 8.54 8.41
C GLU A 29 -14.98 7.79 9.02
N GLU A 30 -16.21 8.23 8.73
CA GLU A 30 -17.44 7.59 9.17
C GLU A 30 -17.73 6.29 8.42
N ASN A 31 -17.65 6.29 7.08
CA ASN A 31 -18.01 5.11 6.26
C ASN A 31 -16.83 4.17 6.00
N CYS A 32 -15.59 4.63 6.14
CA CYS A 32 -14.39 3.84 5.92
C CYS A 32 -13.24 4.31 6.84
N PRO A 33 -13.35 4.13 8.17
CA PRO A 33 -12.37 4.64 9.13
C PRO A 33 -10.98 4.04 8.99
N THR A 34 -10.86 2.87 8.36
CA THR A 34 -9.57 2.18 8.14
C THR A 34 -8.83 2.63 6.87
N ASN A 35 -9.41 3.56 6.09
CA ASN A 35 -8.75 4.08 4.89
C ASN A 35 -7.46 4.81 5.26
N GLY A 36 -6.43 4.68 4.42
CA GLY A 36 -5.13 5.33 4.63
C GLY A 36 -5.21 6.86 4.75
N ALA A 37 -6.25 7.50 4.19
CA ALA A 37 -6.48 8.94 4.34
C ALA A 37 -6.66 9.37 5.80
N PHE A 38 -7.09 8.45 6.68
CA PHE A 38 -7.37 8.68 8.10
C PHE A 38 -6.36 7.99 9.02
N LEU A 39 -5.25 7.52 8.47
CA LEU A 39 -4.21 6.84 9.22
C LEU A 39 -3.60 7.74 10.29
N ARG A 40 -3.49 7.21 11.50
CA ARG A 40 -2.80 7.87 12.62
C ARG A 40 -1.35 7.38 12.69
N ASP A 41 -0.45 8.27 13.05
CA ASP A 41 0.96 7.94 13.24
C ASP A 41 1.15 6.77 14.22
N ALA A 42 0.42 6.78 15.34
CA ALA A 42 0.46 5.72 16.34
C ALA A 42 0.05 4.35 15.77
N ALA A 43 -0.95 4.30 14.90
CA ALA A 43 -1.38 3.05 14.26
C ALA A 43 -0.29 2.49 13.34
N LEU A 44 0.38 3.34 12.58
CA LEU A 44 1.49 2.93 11.72
C LEU A 44 2.69 2.44 12.54
N ALA A 45 2.99 3.12 13.65
CA ALA A 45 4.04 2.71 14.58
C ALA A 45 3.75 1.34 15.19
N GLU A 46 2.51 1.08 15.62
CA GLU A 46 2.12 -0.23 16.15
C GLU A 46 2.26 -1.35 15.11
N GLU A 47 1.91 -1.10 13.86
CA GLU A 47 2.09 -2.08 12.79
C GLU A 47 3.58 -2.41 12.61
N GLN A 48 4.46 -1.42 12.65
CA GLN A 48 5.90 -1.62 12.57
C GLN A 48 6.43 -2.43 13.78
N GLU A 49 5.98 -2.13 14.97
CA GLU A 49 6.33 -2.88 16.18
C GLU A 49 5.88 -4.35 16.11
N ARG A 50 4.77 -4.62 15.43
CA ARG A 50 4.25 -5.99 15.21
C ARG A 50 4.93 -6.73 14.06
N GLY A 51 5.96 -6.15 13.45
CA GLY A 51 6.78 -6.80 12.43
C GLY A 51 6.46 -6.42 10.99
N THR A 52 5.56 -5.47 10.74
CA THR A 52 5.38 -4.90 9.41
C THR A 52 6.60 -4.05 9.06
N VAL A 53 7.20 -4.29 7.91
CA VAL A 53 8.38 -3.53 7.47
C VAL A 53 7.96 -2.42 6.53
N LEU A 54 8.37 -1.21 6.85
CA LEU A 54 8.09 -0.03 6.05
C LEU A 54 9.29 0.31 5.16
N TYR A 55 9.02 0.64 3.91
CA TYR A 55 10.01 1.11 2.95
C TYR A 55 9.61 2.46 2.41
N GLY A 56 10.57 3.33 2.20
CA GLY A 56 10.37 4.65 1.66
C GLY A 56 11.22 4.91 0.42
N LEU A 57 10.71 5.75 -0.45
CA LEU A 57 11.41 6.31 -1.59
C LEU A 57 11.51 7.81 -1.38
N SER A 58 12.73 8.32 -1.38
CA SER A 58 13.00 9.75 -1.21
C SER A 58 13.62 10.33 -2.48
N ASP A 59 13.31 11.57 -2.75
CA ASP A 59 13.92 12.38 -3.79
C ASP A 59 14.43 13.72 -3.21
N GLU A 60 14.65 14.73 -4.04
CA GLU A 60 15.14 16.04 -3.63
C GLU A 60 14.20 16.75 -2.64
N ASP A 61 12.89 16.43 -2.72
CA ASP A 61 11.86 17.04 -1.86
C ASP A 61 11.62 16.25 -0.56
N GLY A 62 12.39 15.19 -0.31
CA GLY A 62 12.26 14.32 0.84
C GLY A 62 11.52 13.03 0.54
N LEU A 63 10.78 12.50 1.51
CA LEU A 63 10.04 11.25 1.35
C LEU A 63 8.85 11.46 0.39
N SER A 64 8.88 10.77 -0.75
CA SER A 64 7.93 10.93 -1.85
C SER A 64 7.05 9.72 -2.08
N GLY A 65 7.41 8.58 -1.51
CA GLY A 65 6.62 7.37 -1.58
C GLY A 65 6.95 6.41 -0.46
N CYS A 66 6.03 5.52 -0.15
CA CYS A 66 6.27 4.46 0.81
C CYS A 66 5.36 3.26 0.57
N MET A 67 5.70 2.16 1.19
CA MET A 67 4.93 0.93 1.22
C MET A 67 5.20 0.15 2.49
N ALA A 68 4.30 -0.75 2.83
CA ALA A 68 4.43 -1.70 3.91
C ALA A 68 4.46 -3.13 3.37
N LEU A 69 5.36 -3.96 3.87
CA LEU A 69 5.39 -5.40 3.63
C LEU A 69 5.15 -6.13 4.93
N LYS A 70 4.15 -7.00 4.93
CA LYS A 70 3.80 -7.83 6.08
C LYS A 70 3.86 -9.30 5.70
N ARG A 71 4.64 -10.07 6.44
CA ARG A 71 4.69 -11.51 6.22
C ARG A 71 3.40 -12.15 6.71
N LYS A 72 2.74 -12.93 5.85
CA LYS A 72 1.51 -13.66 6.14
C LYS A 72 1.80 -15.09 6.58
N ASP A 73 2.70 -15.76 5.87
CA ASP A 73 3.16 -17.12 6.12
C ASP A 73 4.60 -17.28 5.58
N GLU A 74 5.07 -18.54 5.48
CA GLU A 74 6.45 -18.81 5.02
C GLU A 74 6.73 -18.28 3.61
N ALA A 75 5.75 -18.32 2.71
CA ALA A 75 5.92 -17.98 1.29
C ALA A 75 5.25 -16.68 0.86
N THR A 76 4.27 -16.18 1.63
CA THR A 76 3.37 -15.10 1.22
C THR A 76 3.59 -13.82 2.01
N PHE A 77 3.68 -12.71 1.30
CA PHE A 77 3.76 -11.37 1.88
C PHE A 77 2.59 -10.51 1.38
N SER A 78 2.06 -9.69 2.26
CA SER A 78 1.06 -8.67 1.90
C SER A 78 1.76 -7.35 1.62
N LEU A 79 1.45 -6.75 0.47
CA LEU A 79 1.84 -5.39 0.12
C LEU A 79 0.70 -4.46 0.52
N GLU A 80 0.99 -3.56 1.43
CA GLU A 80 0.01 -2.65 2.02
C GLU A 80 0.49 -1.20 1.93
N LYS A 81 -0.44 -0.25 1.97
CA LYS A 81 -0.13 1.18 2.06
C LYS A 81 0.84 1.68 0.98
N LEU A 82 0.77 1.10 -0.23
CA LEU A 82 1.53 1.61 -1.35
C LEU A 82 1.04 3.03 -1.69
N ALA A 83 1.90 3.99 -1.50
CA ALA A 83 1.55 5.40 -1.61
C ALA A 83 2.67 6.18 -2.30
N VAL A 84 2.30 7.04 -3.24
CA VAL A 84 3.16 8.04 -3.83
C VAL A 84 2.52 9.40 -3.60
N ALA A 85 3.28 10.33 -3.04
CA ALA A 85 2.80 11.69 -2.80
C ALA A 85 2.20 12.28 -4.09
N PRO A 86 1.04 12.97 -4.02
CA PRO A 86 0.37 13.48 -5.22
C PRO A 86 1.28 14.33 -6.13
N TRP A 87 2.14 15.15 -5.54
CA TRP A 87 3.10 15.99 -6.27
C TRP A 87 4.27 15.24 -6.91
N SER A 88 4.44 13.95 -6.56
CA SER A 88 5.53 13.11 -7.07
C SER A 88 5.03 12.01 -8.02
N ARG A 89 3.77 12.03 -8.40
CA ARG A 89 3.18 11.03 -9.32
C ARG A 89 3.71 11.17 -10.74
N ASN A 90 3.52 10.12 -11.54
CA ASN A 90 3.96 10.03 -12.94
C ASN A 90 5.48 10.09 -13.14
N ARG A 91 6.25 9.73 -12.12
CA ARG A 91 7.72 9.62 -12.15
C ARG A 91 8.23 8.19 -12.04
N GLY A 92 7.32 7.20 -12.08
CA GLY A 92 7.66 5.78 -11.95
C GLY A 92 7.92 5.30 -10.51
N TYR A 93 7.64 6.10 -9.51
CA TYR A 93 7.92 5.76 -8.10
C TYR A 93 7.11 4.58 -7.59
N GLY A 94 5.84 4.48 -7.98
CA GLY A 94 5.00 3.33 -7.62
C GLY A 94 5.56 2.02 -8.16
N GLY A 95 5.98 2.01 -9.41
CA GLY A 95 6.64 0.85 -10.04
C GLY A 95 7.96 0.49 -9.38
N ALA A 96 8.76 1.50 -8.99
CA ALA A 96 10.01 1.30 -8.26
C ALA A 96 9.78 0.66 -6.88
N LEU A 97 8.74 1.09 -6.17
CA LEU A 97 8.36 0.50 -4.89
C LEU A 97 7.91 -0.96 -5.05
N VAL A 98 7.10 -1.27 -6.06
CA VAL A 98 6.69 -2.65 -6.35
C VAL A 98 7.90 -3.53 -6.71
N ALA A 99 8.82 -3.02 -7.52
CA ALA A 99 10.05 -3.74 -7.86
C ALA A 99 10.90 -4.04 -6.61
N HIS A 100 11.02 -3.06 -5.72
CA HIS A 100 11.71 -3.25 -4.45
C HIS A 100 11.01 -4.28 -3.55
N ALA A 101 9.69 -4.27 -3.50
CA ALA A 101 8.90 -5.28 -2.78
C ALA A 101 9.21 -6.69 -3.28
N VAL A 102 9.26 -6.88 -4.59
CA VAL A 102 9.61 -8.16 -5.22
C VAL A 102 11.00 -8.65 -4.78
N GLU A 103 11.98 -7.76 -4.80
CA GLU A 103 13.36 -8.10 -4.37
C GLU A 103 13.42 -8.47 -2.88
N GLU A 104 12.75 -7.71 -2.02
CA GLU A 104 12.74 -7.97 -0.57
C GLU A 104 12.05 -9.29 -0.24
N VAL A 105 10.94 -9.60 -0.91
CA VAL A 105 10.22 -10.87 -0.72
C VAL A 105 11.09 -12.05 -1.17
N ARG A 106 11.75 -11.95 -2.34
CA ARG A 106 12.69 -12.99 -2.81
C ARG A 106 13.85 -13.20 -1.83
N ARG A 107 14.44 -12.09 -1.37
CA ARG A 107 15.56 -12.13 -0.41
C ARG A 107 15.16 -12.78 0.91
N SER A 108 13.90 -12.63 1.30
CA SER A 108 13.33 -13.22 2.51
C SER A 108 12.83 -14.66 2.33
N GLY A 109 13.05 -15.26 1.16
CA GLY A 109 12.62 -16.63 0.84
C GLY A 109 11.13 -16.75 0.50
N GLY A 110 10.44 -15.63 0.27
CA GLY A 110 9.05 -15.63 -0.15
C GLY A 110 8.87 -15.92 -1.65
N GLY A 111 7.68 -16.33 -2.02
CA GLY A 111 7.31 -16.67 -3.41
C GLY A 111 6.10 -15.93 -3.94
N THR A 112 5.34 -15.25 -3.07
CA THR A 112 4.09 -14.58 -3.47
C THR A 112 3.92 -13.26 -2.75
N ILE A 113 3.49 -12.25 -3.50
CA ILE A 113 2.98 -10.98 -2.94
C ILE A 113 1.49 -10.93 -3.20
N CYS A 114 0.70 -10.69 -2.15
CA CYS A 114 -0.74 -10.46 -2.25
C CYS A 114 -1.10 -9.03 -1.83
N LEU A 115 -2.23 -8.55 -2.30
CA LEU A 115 -2.79 -7.26 -1.91
C LEU A 115 -4.31 -7.25 -2.06
N GLY A 116 -4.95 -6.28 -1.41
CA GLY A 116 -6.35 -5.93 -1.62
C GLY A 116 -6.45 -4.52 -2.16
N ALA A 117 -7.29 -4.32 -3.16
CA ALA A 117 -7.55 -3.01 -3.76
C ALA A 117 -9.06 -2.79 -3.87
N MET A 118 -9.48 -1.54 -3.97
CA MET A 118 -10.87 -1.20 -4.28
C MET A 118 -11.19 -1.60 -5.71
N TYR A 119 -12.13 -2.53 -5.89
CA TYR A 119 -12.51 -3.07 -7.20
C TYR A 119 -13.08 -1.99 -8.12
N GLU A 120 -13.83 -1.05 -7.59
CA GLU A 120 -14.39 0.08 -8.32
C GLU A 120 -13.34 1.07 -8.82
N ASN A 121 -12.15 1.10 -8.20
CA ASN A 121 -11.02 1.87 -8.70
C ASN A 121 -10.31 1.12 -9.83
N ARG A 122 -10.97 1.08 -10.99
CA ARG A 122 -10.51 0.34 -12.18
C ARG A 122 -9.14 0.77 -12.67
N LYS A 123 -8.84 2.06 -12.56
CA LYS A 123 -7.53 2.61 -12.94
C LYS A 123 -6.40 2.00 -12.10
N LEU A 124 -6.62 1.87 -10.80
CA LEU A 124 -5.66 1.26 -9.88
C LEU A 124 -5.51 -0.25 -10.13
N VAL A 125 -6.62 -0.96 -10.30
CA VAL A 125 -6.60 -2.40 -10.59
C VAL A 125 -5.80 -2.68 -11.87
N ARG A 126 -6.05 -1.95 -12.95
CA ARG A 126 -5.30 -2.07 -14.20
C ARG A 126 -3.83 -1.72 -14.04
N TRP A 127 -3.52 -0.75 -13.19
CA TRP A 127 -2.14 -0.41 -12.89
C TRP A 127 -1.41 -1.58 -12.22
N TYR A 128 -2.03 -2.23 -11.24
CA TYR A 128 -1.48 -3.44 -10.62
C TYR A 128 -1.33 -4.59 -11.62
N GLU A 129 -2.30 -4.78 -12.52
CA GLU A 129 -2.17 -5.79 -13.59
C GLU A 129 -0.94 -5.54 -14.45
N ARG A 130 -0.66 -4.29 -14.80
CA ARG A 130 0.57 -3.91 -15.53
C ARG A 130 1.84 -4.14 -14.70
N GLN A 131 1.75 -4.14 -13.38
CA GLN A 131 2.86 -4.52 -12.50
C GLN A 131 3.01 -6.04 -12.35
N GLY A 132 2.19 -6.83 -13.03
CA GLY A 132 2.26 -8.29 -13.02
C GLY A 132 1.39 -8.98 -11.98
N PHE A 133 0.47 -8.26 -11.33
CA PHE A 133 -0.52 -8.85 -10.43
C PHE A 133 -1.71 -9.39 -11.23
N SER A 134 -2.31 -10.46 -10.72
CA SER A 134 -3.53 -11.05 -11.27
C SER A 134 -4.63 -11.06 -10.21
N ILE A 135 -5.88 -10.84 -10.63
CA ILE A 135 -7.03 -10.91 -9.74
C ILE A 135 -7.26 -12.37 -9.34
N THR A 136 -7.35 -12.64 -8.05
CA THR A 136 -7.64 -13.97 -7.50
C THR A 136 -9.08 -14.09 -7.00
N GLY A 137 -9.73 -12.98 -6.73
CA GLY A 137 -11.13 -12.96 -6.31
C GLY A 137 -11.58 -11.59 -5.89
N THR A 138 -12.86 -11.47 -5.59
CA THR A 138 -13.47 -10.26 -5.06
C THR A 138 -14.36 -10.62 -3.87
N ARG A 139 -14.50 -9.70 -2.93
CA ARG A 139 -15.36 -9.89 -1.76
C ARG A 139 -15.97 -8.58 -1.30
N LYS A 140 -17.27 -8.59 -1.00
CA LYS A 140 -17.96 -7.49 -0.34
C LYS A 140 -17.97 -7.74 1.17
N PHE A 141 -17.31 -6.86 1.93
CA PHE A 141 -17.32 -6.89 3.39
C PHE A 141 -18.39 -5.94 3.92
N ALA A 142 -19.10 -6.36 4.98
CA ALA A 142 -20.19 -5.56 5.56
C ALA A 142 -19.73 -4.18 6.08
N HIS A 143 -18.47 -4.07 6.54
CA HIS A 143 -17.91 -2.83 7.10
C HIS A 143 -17.27 -1.90 6.06
N LEU A 144 -17.23 -2.30 4.78
CA LEU A 144 -16.63 -1.50 3.72
C LEU A 144 -17.68 -1.05 2.70
N PRO A 145 -17.62 0.21 2.23
CA PRO A 145 -18.56 0.75 1.24
C PRO A 145 -18.22 0.36 -0.20
N PHE A 146 -17.25 -0.53 -0.41
CA PHE A 146 -16.80 -0.98 -1.73
C PHE A 146 -16.47 -2.48 -1.73
N VAL A 147 -16.34 -3.04 -2.92
CA VAL A 147 -15.88 -4.43 -3.11
C VAL A 147 -14.36 -4.47 -3.09
N VAL A 148 -13.80 -5.40 -2.32
CA VAL A 148 -12.35 -5.64 -2.31
C VAL A 148 -11.98 -6.59 -3.45
N CYS A 149 -11.00 -6.18 -4.24
CA CYS A 149 -10.35 -6.99 -5.26
C CYS A 149 -9.05 -7.55 -4.69
N PHE A 150 -8.95 -8.86 -4.56
CA PHE A 150 -7.72 -9.52 -4.14
C PHE A 150 -6.86 -9.82 -5.36
N MET A 151 -5.57 -9.51 -5.25
CA MET A 151 -4.61 -9.69 -6.33
C MET A 151 -3.34 -10.35 -5.80
N GLU A 152 -2.68 -11.11 -6.65
CA GLU A 152 -1.42 -11.79 -6.32
C GLU A 152 -0.42 -11.68 -7.47
N LYS A 153 0.86 -11.74 -7.10
CA LYS A 153 2.01 -11.80 -7.99
C LYS A 153 2.98 -12.84 -7.48
N SER A 154 3.37 -13.78 -8.33
CA SER A 154 4.50 -14.69 -8.07
C SER A 154 5.82 -13.95 -8.23
N VAL A 155 6.76 -14.19 -7.36
CA VAL A 155 8.05 -13.49 -7.32
C VAL A 155 9.24 -14.42 -7.35
#